data_59932ded1982e1bfc70cfb2a31f283f9
#
_entry.id   59932ded1982e1bfc70cfb2a31f283f9
#
_cell.length_a   1.000
_cell.length_b   1.000
_cell.length_c   1.000
_cell.angle_alpha   90.00
_cell.angle_beta   90.00
_cell.angle_gamma   90.00
#
_symmetry.space_group_name_H-M   'P 1'
#
loop_
_entity.id
_entity.type
_entity.pdbx_description
1 polymer ?
#
loop_
_entity_poly.entity_id
_entity_poly.type
_entity_poly.pdbx_seq_one_letter_code
_entity_poly.pdbx_strand_id
1 'polypeptide(L)'
;MIAVYDADGHPVGSADRATVYREGRWHASAGVLVRSGDGERIYVHRRTDTKMVFAGMHDCLAGGVVEPGESPANTAVRELAEELGITVLAAGAAPRPLARVSWDGRWQGRPMRCHLFAYELRYDGPIRHQPEEIADGWWWTDAQLRAHLSDPEWPFVPDTRVFVDDLLT
;
A
#
# COMPACT_ATOMS: atom_id res chain seq x y z
N MET A 1 4.02 14.13 11.16
CA MET A 1 3.88 14.94 9.93
C MET A 1 3.85 14.01 8.72
N ILE A 2 2.97 14.28 7.77
CA ILE A 2 2.96 13.62 6.47
C ILE A 2 2.96 14.66 5.36
N ALA A 3 3.39 14.28 4.15
CA ALA A 3 3.38 15.17 3.01
C ALA A 3 1.94 15.44 2.54
N VAL A 4 1.64 16.71 2.26
CA VAL A 4 0.38 17.15 1.65
C VAL A 4 0.61 17.36 0.16
N TYR A 5 -0.32 16.88 -0.63
CA TYR A 5 -0.28 16.94 -2.09
C TYR A 5 -1.42 17.81 -2.62
N ASP A 6 -1.27 18.30 -3.83
CA ASP A 6 -2.41 18.85 -4.59
C ASP A 6 -3.19 17.72 -5.31
N ALA A 7 -4.28 18.08 -5.95
CA ALA A 7 -5.12 17.11 -6.67
C ALA A 7 -4.40 16.46 -7.87
N ASP A 8 -3.38 17.12 -8.41
CA ASP A 8 -2.60 16.63 -9.56
C ASP A 8 -1.45 15.71 -9.13
N GLY A 9 -1.19 15.60 -7.81
CA GLY A 9 -0.18 14.71 -7.26
C GLY A 9 1.19 15.33 -7.08
N HIS A 10 1.25 16.65 -6.90
CA HIS A 10 2.49 17.35 -6.55
C HIS A 10 2.53 17.64 -5.05
N PRO A 11 3.67 17.46 -4.38
CA PRO A 11 3.79 17.83 -2.98
C PRO A 11 3.74 19.36 -2.83
N VAL A 12 2.89 19.84 -1.90
CA VAL A 12 2.67 21.28 -1.68
C VAL A 12 2.91 21.71 -0.24
N GLY A 13 3.25 20.79 0.66
CA GLY A 13 3.50 21.08 2.06
C GLY A 13 3.47 19.86 2.94
N SER A 14 3.25 20.09 4.22
CA SER A 14 3.10 19.03 5.22
C SER A 14 2.11 19.43 6.30
N ALA A 15 1.51 18.43 6.94
CA ALA A 15 0.63 18.62 8.10
C ALA A 15 0.69 17.38 9.00
N ASP A 16 0.18 17.50 10.22
CA ASP A 16 0.04 16.32 11.05
C ASP A 16 -1.02 15.37 10.45
N ARG A 17 -0.83 14.08 10.68
CA ARG A 17 -1.66 13.03 10.08
C ARG A 17 -3.14 13.20 10.44
N ALA A 18 -3.45 13.54 11.68
CA ALA A 18 -4.82 13.71 12.14
C ALA A 18 -5.52 14.86 11.41
N THR A 19 -4.83 15.96 11.18
CA THR A 19 -5.34 17.10 10.41
C THR A 19 -5.61 16.72 8.96
N VAL A 20 -4.68 16.03 8.31
CA VAL A 20 -4.85 15.58 6.92
C VAL A 20 -6.12 14.72 6.77
N TYR A 21 -6.33 13.77 7.67
CA TYR A 21 -7.50 12.89 7.63
C TYR A 21 -8.78 13.61 8.01
N ARG A 22 -8.75 14.46 9.04
CA ARG A 22 -9.92 15.24 9.47
C ARG A 22 -10.42 16.16 8.38
N GLU A 23 -9.51 16.81 7.64
CA GLU A 23 -9.83 17.80 6.62
C GLU A 23 -9.97 17.19 5.21
N GLY A 24 -9.67 15.90 5.07
CA GLY A 24 -9.71 15.22 3.78
C GLY A 24 -8.72 15.79 2.76
N ARG A 25 -7.55 16.23 3.22
CA ARG A 25 -6.52 16.76 2.33
C ARG A 25 -5.93 15.65 1.47
N TRP A 26 -5.51 16.01 0.27
CA TRP A 26 -4.73 15.11 -0.55
C TRP A 26 -3.40 14.79 0.12
N HIS A 27 -3.08 13.51 0.20
CA HIS A 27 -1.78 12.98 0.63
C HIS A 27 -1.35 11.88 -0.32
N ALA A 28 -0.23 11.26 -0.07
CA ALA A 28 0.24 10.14 -0.89
C ALA A 28 0.62 8.95 -0.02
N SER A 29 0.43 7.77 -0.59
CA SER A 29 0.95 6.50 -0.10
C SER A 29 1.81 5.85 -1.17
N ALA A 30 2.78 5.08 -0.76
CA ALA A 30 3.57 4.25 -1.67
C ALA A 30 3.67 2.84 -1.10
N GLY A 31 3.52 1.85 -1.97
CA GLY A 31 3.56 0.46 -1.56
C GLY A 31 4.11 -0.46 -2.64
N VAL A 32 4.54 -1.64 -2.21
CA VAL A 32 5.18 -2.62 -3.08
C VAL A 32 4.31 -3.87 -3.18
N LEU A 33 3.92 -4.21 -4.40
CA LEU A 33 3.38 -5.51 -4.74
C LEU A 33 4.53 -6.51 -4.80
N VAL A 34 4.59 -7.43 -3.86
CA VAL A 34 5.62 -8.47 -3.86
C VAL A 34 5.08 -9.69 -4.57
N ARG A 35 5.72 -10.06 -5.68
CA ARG A 35 5.47 -11.31 -6.39
C ARG A 35 6.54 -12.33 -6.08
N SER A 36 6.19 -13.61 -6.12
CA SER A 36 7.17 -14.69 -6.14
C SER A 36 8.13 -14.55 -7.34
N GLY A 37 9.31 -15.14 -7.26
CA GLY A 37 10.33 -15.01 -8.31
C GLY A 37 9.85 -15.50 -9.68
N ASP A 38 9.00 -16.54 -9.73
CA ASP A 38 8.35 -17.02 -10.95
C ASP A 38 7.20 -16.13 -11.45
N GLY A 39 6.75 -15.17 -10.62
CA GLY A 39 5.66 -14.27 -10.93
C GLY A 39 4.25 -14.83 -10.74
N GLU A 40 4.11 -16.07 -10.29
CA GLU A 40 2.84 -16.78 -10.22
C GLU A 40 1.97 -16.39 -9.01
N ARG A 41 2.58 -15.82 -7.96
CA ARG A 41 1.91 -15.50 -6.71
C ARG A 41 2.18 -14.09 -6.25
N ILE A 42 1.18 -13.51 -5.59
CA ILE A 42 1.22 -12.20 -4.92
C ILE A 42 1.21 -12.41 -3.41
N TYR A 43 1.99 -11.65 -2.69
CA TYR A 43 1.93 -11.64 -1.23
C TYR A 43 0.77 -10.75 -0.76
N VAL A 44 -0.21 -11.36 -0.12
CA VAL A 44 -1.39 -10.71 0.45
C VAL A 44 -1.28 -10.74 1.97
N HIS A 45 -1.60 -9.64 2.64
CA HIS A 45 -1.55 -9.58 4.09
C HIS A 45 -2.82 -8.96 4.67
N ARG A 46 -3.02 -9.16 5.98
CA ARG A 46 -4.06 -8.50 6.76
C ARG A 46 -3.44 -7.50 7.72
N ARG A 47 -3.95 -6.29 7.69
CA ARG A 47 -3.55 -5.20 8.60
C ARG A 47 -4.01 -5.52 10.02
N THR A 48 -3.27 -5.06 11.01
CA THR A 48 -3.69 -5.23 12.42
C THR A 48 -4.97 -4.44 12.72
N ASP A 49 -5.69 -4.87 13.76
CA ASP A 49 -6.91 -4.20 14.21
C ASP A 49 -6.63 -2.86 14.91
N THR A 50 -5.37 -2.57 15.22
CA THR A 50 -4.92 -1.34 15.88
C THR A 50 -4.51 -0.22 14.91
N LYS A 51 -4.58 -0.46 13.61
CA LYS A 51 -4.26 0.58 12.61
C LYS A 51 -5.24 1.73 12.68
N MET A 52 -4.75 2.96 12.52
CA MET A 52 -5.58 4.17 12.49
C MET A 52 -6.53 4.17 11.31
N VAL A 53 -6.10 3.68 10.15
CA VAL A 53 -6.85 3.67 8.90
C VAL A 53 -6.88 2.26 8.34
N PHE A 54 -8.04 1.82 7.88
CA PHE A 54 -8.27 0.51 7.27
C PHE A 54 -7.88 -0.67 8.19
N ALA A 55 -8.19 -0.55 9.49
CA ALA A 55 -7.89 -1.58 10.49
C ALA A 55 -8.51 -2.93 10.10
N GLY A 56 -7.74 -4.00 10.24
CA GLY A 56 -8.18 -5.38 9.98
C GLY A 56 -8.44 -5.72 8.51
N MET A 57 -8.27 -4.78 7.58
CA MET A 57 -8.46 -5.01 6.16
C MET A 57 -7.29 -5.76 5.53
N HIS A 58 -7.57 -6.48 4.46
CA HIS A 58 -6.55 -7.09 3.61
C HIS A 58 -5.96 -6.08 2.63
N ASP A 59 -4.72 -6.31 2.24
CA ASP A 59 -3.99 -5.51 1.28
C ASP A 59 -2.97 -6.39 0.53
N CYS A 60 -2.56 -5.98 -0.64
CA CYS A 60 -1.47 -6.63 -1.38
C CYS A 60 -0.29 -5.68 -1.65
N LEU A 61 -0.32 -4.48 -1.09
CA LEU A 61 0.80 -3.55 -1.12
C LEU A 61 1.37 -3.39 0.28
N ALA A 62 2.64 -3.74 0.47
CA ALA A 62 3.38 -3.36 1.66
C ALA A 62 3.78 -1.89 1.52
N GLY A 63 3.24 -1.02 2.37
CA GLY A 63 3.45 0.40 2.18
C GLY A 63 2.85 1.29 3.26
N GLY A 64 3.06 2.56 3.08
CA GLY A 64 2.58 3.60 4.00
C GLY A 64 2.57 4.97 3.38
N VAL A 65 2.28 5.97 4.21
CA VAL A 65 2.18 7.36 3.78
C VAL A 65 3.56 7.97 3.48
N VAL A 66 3.59 8.84 2.50
CA VAL A 66 4.81 9.58 2.14
C VAL A 66 5.04 10.68 3.18
N GLU A 67 6.25 10.69 3.74
CA GLU A 67 6.69 11.70 4.71
C GLU A 67 7.18 12.98 4.01
N PRO A 68 7.22 14.13 4.72
CA PRO A 68 7.74 15.38 4.15
C PRO A 68 9.17 15.23 3.63
N GLY A 69 9.38 15.63 2.38
CA GLY A 69 10.69 15.54 1.73
C GLY A 69 11.08 14.16 1.23
N GLU A 70 10.26 13.15 1.48
CA GLU A 70 10.48 11.79 0.98
C GLU A 70 9.86 11.63 -0.41
N SER A 71 10.52 10.90 -1.30
CA SER A 71 9.92 10.52 -2.58
C SER A 71 9.05 9.26 -2.39
N PRO A 72 8.02 9.05 -3.21
CA PRO A 72 7.24 7.80 -3.17
C PRO A 72 8.11 6.54 -3.32
N ALA A 73 9.15 6.59 -4.16
CA ALA A 73 10.08 5.46 -4.32
C ALA A 73 10.84 5.15 -3.03
N ASN A 74 11.31 6.17 -2.32
CA ASN A 74 11.98 5.99 -1.03
C ASN A 74 11.03 5.49 0.05
N THR A 75 9.79 5.99 0.08
CA THR A 75 8.74 5.46 0.96
C THR A 75 8.51 3.97 0.69
N ALA A 76 8.38 3.56 -0.57
CA ALA A 76 8.19 2.17 -0.94
C ALA A 76 9.32 1.27 -0.42
N VAL A 77 10.58 1.70 -0.58
CA VAL A 77 11.75 0.95 -0.08
C VAL A 77 11.74 0.86 1.45
N ARG A 78 11.47 1.95 2.14
CA ARG A 78 11.43 2.01 3.60
C ARG A 78 10.34 1.11 4.16
N GLU A 79 9.11 1.25 3.67
CA GLU A 79 7.96 0.49 4.14
C GLU A 79 8.11 -1.01 3.87
N LEU A 80 8.66 -1.40 2.72
CA LEU A 80 8.93 -2.79 2.40
C LEU A 80 9.89 -3.43 3.42
N ALA A 81 10.94 -2.71 3.79
CA ALA A 81 11.89 -3.17 4.79
C ALA A 81 11.25 -3.23 6.19
N GLU A 82 10.46 -2.23 6.57
CA GLU A 82 9.81 -2.16 7.88
C GLU A 82 8.72 -3.23 8.02
N GLU A 83 7.80 -3.32 7.07
CA GLU A 83 6.62 -4.19 7.18
C GLU A 83 6.89 -5.66 6.89
N LEU A 84 7.73 -5.96 5.88
CA LEU A 84 8.01 -7.34 5.45
C LEU A 84 9.45 -7.81 5.68
N GLY A 85 10.32 -6.94 6.18
CA GLY A 85 11.73 -7.27 6.38
C GLY A 85 12.51 -7.49 5.08
N ILE A 86 12.03 -6.99 3.96
CA ILE A 86 12.68 -7.13 2.65
C ILE A 86 13.48 -5.87 2.35
N THR A 87 14.81 -6.00 2.30
CA THR A 87 15.69 -4.91 1.91
C THR A 87 16.08 -5.01 0.44
N VAL A 88 16.40 -3.88 -0.17
CA VAL A 88 16.91 -3.84 -1.55
C VAL A 88 18.17 -4.71 -1.70
N LEU A 89 19.04 -4.72 -0.70
CA LEU A 89 20.25 -5.53 -0.70
C LEU A 89 19.91 -7.03 -0.74
N ALA A 90 18.99 -7.49 0.12
CA ALA A 90 18.58 -8.90 0.17
C ALA A 90 17.83 -9.32 -1.10
N ALA A 91 17.03 -8.44 -1.67
CA ALA A 91 16.27 -8.70 -2.89
C ALA A 91 17.16 -8.66 -4.16
N GLY A 92 18.30 -7.98 -4.11
CA GLY A 92 19.18 -7.78 -5.27
C GLY A 92 18.64 -6.80 -6.31
N ALA A 93 17.53 -6.11 -6.01
CA ALA A 93 16.90 -5.12 -6.90
C ALA A 93 16.02 -4.17 -6.08
N ALA A 94 15.85 -2.95 -6.58
CA ALA A 94 14.88 -2.00 -6.05
C ALA A 94 13.48 -2.28 -6.62
N PRO A 95 12.40 -1.96 -5.89
CA PRO A 95 11.05 -1.98 -6.45
C PRO A 95 10.95 -1.06 -7.67
N ARG A 96 10.29 -1.53 -8.71
CA ARG A 96 10.09 -0.76 -9.95
C ARG A 96 8.69 -0.15 -9.99
N PRO A 97 8.51 1.05 -10.57
CA PRO A 97 7.19 1.65 -10.73
C PRO A 97 6.25 0.74 -11.51
N LEU A 98 5.02 0.60 -11.02
CA LEU A 98 3.99 -0.25 -11.63
C LEU A 98 2.77 0.56 -12.05
N ALA A 99 2.22 1.37 -11.15
CA ALA A 99 1.04 2.17 -11.42
C ALA A 99 0.90 3.33 -10.45
N ARG A 100 0.05 4.29 -10.80
CA ARG A 100 -0.41 5.34 -9.91
C ARG A 100 -1.93 5.43 -9.98
N VAL A 101 -2.56 5.49 -8.79
CA VAL A 101 -4.01 5.67 -8.65
C VAL A 101 -4.26 6.92 -7.83
N SER A 102 -5.17 7.79 -8.27
CA SER A 102 -5.68 8.90 -7.46
C SER A 102 -7.07 8.53 -6.97
N TRP A 103 -7.19 8.30 -5.67
CA TRP A 103 -8.42 7.88 -5.03
C TRP A 103 -9.04 9.04 -4.26
N ASP A 104 -10.22 9.48 -4.69
CA ASP A 104 -11.06 10.46 -3.99
C ASP A 104 -12.28 9.71 -3.45
N GLY A 105 -12.15 9.17 -2.25
CA GLY A 105 -13.16 8.34 -1.63
C GLY A 105 -13.57 8.84 -0.26
N ARG A 106 -14.12 7.92 0.53
CA ARG A 106 -14.57 8.19 1.90
C ARG A 106 -14.11 7.07 2.83
N TRP A 107 -13.76 7.46 4.04
CA TRP A 107 -13.48 6.54 5.14
C TRP A 107 -14.15 7.06 6.41
N GLN A 108 -14.94 6.18 7.07
CA GLN A 108 -15.69 6.52 8.28
C GLN A 108 -16.51 7.81 8.12
N GLY A 109 -17.18 7.97 6.96
CA GLY A 109 -18.04 9.11 6.67
C GLY A 109 -17.33 10.42 6.29
N ARG A 110 -15.99 10.43 6.24
CA ARG A 110 -15.19 11.61 5.88
C ARG A 110 -14.49 11.44 4.55
N PRO A 111 -14.25 12.52 3.80
CA PRO A 111 -13.43 12.45 2.60
C PRO A 111 -12.04 11.90 2.92
N MET A 112 -11.57 10.99 2.07
CA MET A 112 -10.21 10.43 2.12
C MET A 112 -9.64 10.51 0.71
N ARG A 113 -8.58 11.31 0.54
CA ARG A 113 -7.99 11.58 -0.78
C ARG A 113 -6.53 11.18 -0.78
N CYS A 114 -6.20 10.20 -1.60
CA CYS A 114 -4.86 9.62 -1.63
C CYS A 114 -4.38 9.40 -3.06
N HIS A 115 -3.14 9.82 -3.33
CA HIS A 115 -2.40 9.36 -4.50
C HIS A 115 -1.62 8.13 -4.11
N LEU A 116 -1.98 6.98 -4.67
CA LEU A 116 -1.30 5.71 -4.43
C LEU A 116 -0.25 5.47 -5.51
N PHE A 117 1.00 5.36 -5.11
CA PHE A 117 2.12 5.00 -5.97
C PHE A 117 2.47 3.53 -5.74
N ALA A 118 2.14 2.67 -6.70
CA ALA A 118 2.38 1.24 -6.62
C ALA A 118 3.68 0.86 -7.35
N TYR A 119 4.45 0.01 -6.68
CA TYR A 119 5.70 -0.56 -7.17
C TYR A 119 5.60 -2.08 -7.16
N GLU A 120 6.45 -2.75 -7.89
CA GLU A 120 6.54 -4.21 -7.93
C GLU A 120 7.96 -4.69 -7.63
N LEU A 121 8.06 -5.78 -6.88
CA LEU A 121 9.31 -6.49 -6.63
C LEU A 121 9.06 -7.99 -6.72
N ARG A 122 9.94 -8.73 -7.41
CA ARG A 122 9.98 -10.19 -7.34
C ARG A 122 10.92 -10.65 -6.25
N TYR A 123 10.47 -11.60 -5.44
CA TYR A 123 11.22 -12.01 -4.25
C TYR A 123 10.80 -13.41 -3.80
N ASP A 124 11.78 -14.26 -3.50
CA ASP A 124 11.58 -15.62 -2.98
C ASP A 124 12.20 -15.83 -1.59
N GLY A 125 12.81 -14.78 -1.03
CA GLY A 125 13.47 -14.87 0.27
C GLY A 125 12.51 -14.89 1.45
N PRO A 126 13.04 -14.89 2.69
CA PRO A 126 12.22 -14.90 3.90
C PRO A 126 11.48 -13.57 4.09
N ILE A 127 10.26 -13.65 4.64
CA ILE A 127 9.42 -12.51 5.01
C ILE A 127 9.28 -12.50 6.52
N ARG A 128 9.46 -11.32 7.12
CA ARG A 128 9.25 -11.09 8.54
C ARG A 128 8.28 -9.92 8.72
N HIS A 129 7.11 -10.19 9.25
CA HIS A 129 6.10 -9.18 9.53
C HIS A 129 6.52 -8.24 10.65
N GLN A 130 6.23 -6.96 10.50
CA GLN A 130 6.20 -6.00 11.58
C GLN A 130 4.91 -6.21 12.38
N PRO A 131 4.99 -6.67 13.66
CA PRO A 131 3.79 -7.13 14.39
C PRO A 131 2.75 -6.04 14.63
N GLU A 132 3.19 -4.78 14.72
CA GLU A 132 2.32 -3.62 14.92
C GLU A 132 1.52 -3.25 13.68
N GLU A 133 1.96 -3.71 12.51
CA GLU A 133 1.40 -3.33 11.20
C GLU A 133 0.65 -4.47 10.53
N ILE A 134 1.20 -5.68 10.58
CA ILE A 134 0.72 -6.86 9.85
C ILE A 134 0.37 -7.98 10.82
N ALA A 135 -0.89 -8.43 10.75
CA ALA A 135 -1.40 -9.51 11.58
C ALA A 135 -1.13 -10.90 10.98
N ASP A 136 -1.22 -11.05 9.66
CA ASP A 136 -1.00 -12.31 8.95
C ASP A 136 -0.74 -12.06 7.45
N GLY A 137 -0.23 -13.07 6.74
CA GLY A 137 0.07 -12.94 5.32
C GLY A 137 0.13 -14.29 4.60
N TRP A 138 -0.11 -14.25 3.28
CA TRP A 138 -0.20 -15.43 2.42
C TRP A 138 0.33 -15.16 1.03
N TRP A 139 0.84 -16.20 0.40
CA TRP A 139 1.12 -16.21 -1.03
C TRP A 139 -0.11 -16.73 -1.78
N TRP A 140 -0.74 -15.88 -2.59
CA TRP A 140 -1.91 -16.24 -3.40
C TRP A 140 -1.62 -16.08 -4.88
N THR A 141 -2.23 -16.94 -5.70
CA THR A 141 -2.29 -16.72 -7.14
C THR A 141 -3.19 -15.53 -7.48
N ASP A 142 -3.04 -14.97 -8.67
CA ASP A 142 -3.92 -13.91 -9.15
C ASP A 142 -5.39 -14.38 -9.13
N ALA A 143 -5.65 -15.65 -9.47
CA ALA A 143 -6.98 -16.22 -9.44
C ALA A 143 -7.58 -16.28 -8.02
N GLN A 144 -6.78 -16.63 -7.02
CA GLN A 144 -7.21 -16.65 -5.62
C GLN A 144 -7.55 -15.24 -5.13
N LEU A 145 -6.71 -14.25 -5.42
CA LEU A 145 -6.97 -12.87 -5.05
C LEU A 145 -8.22 -12.34 -5.76
N ARG A 146 -8.35 -12.61 -7.06
CA ARG A 146 -9.53 -12.21 -7.83
C ARG A 146 -10.82 -12.84 -7.29
N ALA A 147 -10.79 -14.09 -6.84
CA ALA A 147 -11.93 -14.76 -6.25
C ALA A 147 -12.40 -14.06 -4.96
N HIS A 148 -11.49 -13.63 -4.09
CA HIS A 148 -11.83 -12.84 -2.90
C HIS A 148 -12.38 -11.46 -3.27
N LEU A 149 -11.76 -10.78 -4.23
CA LEU A 149 -12.17 -9.45 -4.68
C LEU A 149 -13.54 -9.44 -5.38
N SER A 150 -14.02 -10.60 -5.84
CA SER A 150 -15.36 -10.73 -6.42
C SER A 150 -16.48 -10.50 -5.39
N ASP A 151 -16.18 -10.62 -4.10
CA ASP A 151 -17.05 -10.19 -3.02
C ASP A 151 -16.77 -8.72 -2.69
N PRO A 152 -17.69 -7.78 -3.01
CA PRO A 152 -17.49 -6.37 -2.74
C PRO A 152 -17.43 -6.05 -1.23
N GLU A 153 -17.96 -6.93 -0.39
CA GLU A 153 -17.96 -6.77 1.07
C GLU A 153 -16.70 -7.33 1.73
N TRP A 154 -15.86 -8.06 1.00
CA TRP A 154 -14.59 -8.52 1.55
C TRP A 154 -13.71 -7.32 1.94
N PRO A 155 -13.25 -7.24 3.22
CA PRO A 155 -12.56 -6.08 3.72
C PRO A 155 -11.15 -5.98 3.12
N PHE A 156 -11.05 -5.25 2.04
CA PHE A 156 -9.82 -4.96 1.30
C PHE A 156 -9.63 -3.45 1.16
N VAL A 157 -8.41 -2.98 1.32
CA VAL A 157 -8.06 -1.55 1.29
C VAL A 157 -8.56 -0.90 -0.02
N PRO A 158 -9.39 0.15 0.05
CA PRO A 158 -10.18 0.61 -1.10
C PRO A 158 -9.36 1.23 -2.23
N ASP A 159 -8.31 1.98 -1.97
CA ASP A 159 -7.44 2.52 -3.01
C ASP A 159 -6.61 1.42 -3.68
N THR A 160 -6.15 0.44 -2.90
CA THR A 160 -5.48 -0.75 -3.45
C THR A 160 -6.45 -1.59 -4.28
N ARG A 161 -7.73 -1.68 -3.89
CA ARG A 161 -8.74 -2.40 -4.69
C ARG A 161 -8.85 -1.83 -6.09
N VAL A 162 -8.90 -0.50 -6.23
CA VAL A 162 -8.93 0.16 -7.55
C VAL A 162 -7.72 -0.22 -8.38
N PHE A 163 -6.53 -0.17 -7.79
CA PHE A 163 -5.28 -0.57 -8.45
C PHE A 163 -5.29 -2.04 -8.91
N VAL A 164 -5.71 -2.95 -8.03
CA VAL A 164 -5.68 -4.39 -8.31
C VAL A 164 -6.75 -4.79 -9.33
N ASP A 165 -7.92 -4.17 -9.29
CA ASP A 165 -8.97 -4.42 -10.28
C ASP A 165 -8.44 -4.12 -11.69
N ASP A 166 -7.69 -3.05 -11.88
CA ASP A 166 -7.04 -2.71 -13.16
C ASP A 166 -5.91 -3.70 -13.51
N LEU A 167 -5.10 -4.07 -12.52
CA LEU A 167 -3.96 -4.97 -12.71
C LEU A 167 -4.38 -6.38 -13.13
N LEU A 168 -5.47 -6.90 -12.58
CA LEU A 168 -5.93 -8.28 -12.78
C LEU A 168 -7.00 -8.45 -13.87
N THR A 169 -7.31 -7.35 -14.57
CA THR A 169 -8.30 -7.37 -15.67
C THR A 169 -7.81 -8.07 -16.93
#